data_581125a99f2bf5f36f4fa830443405a0
#
_entry.id   581125a99f2bf5f36f4fa830443405a0
#
_cell.length_a   1.000
_cell.length_b   1.000
_cell.length_c   1.000
_cell.angle_alpha   90.00
_cell.angle_beta   90.00
_cell.angle_gamma   90.00
#
_symmetry.space_group_name_H-M   'P 1'
#
loop_
_entity.id
_entity.type
_entity.pdbx_description
1 polymer ?
#
loop_
_entity_poly.entity_id
_entity_poly.type
_entity_poly.pdbx_seq_one_letter_code
_entity_poly.pdbx_strand_id
1 'polypeptide(L)'
;MADIVKTTNTAGRAMDPPRHIAIIMDGNGRWAQKRGLPRTAGHKAGAETFRRIATYCKNIGVQYLTVYAFSTENWKRSEGEVSAIMGLLKRYLLEAVDTMEKDHIRLHFFGDMTPISPELRALAHETDEISAHLPEGDFQANVCLNYGGRDEILRAVRRFAADCAAGEKKPEDLDDALFSSYLDSRGIPDPELIIRPSGELRLSNFLLWQCAYSEFYFTDVLWPDFDEAELDRAIAAYHARDRRFGGVKK
;
A
#
# COMPACT_ATOMS: atom_id res chain seq x y z
N MET A 1 -1.21 -14.56 -22.66
CA MET A 1 -0.69 -13.19 -22.49
C MET A 1 -1.92 -12.30 -22.42
N ALA A 2 -2.23 -11.74 -21.25
CA ALA A 2 -3.31 -10.76 -21.16
C ALA A 2 -2.80 -9.46 -21.84
N ASP A 3 -3.61 -8.88 -22.71
CA ASP A 3 -3.31 -7.60 -23.33
C ASP A 3 -3.21 -6.53 -22.25
N ILE A 4 -2.03 -5.93 -22.11
CA ILE A 4 -1.83 -4.80 -21.18
C ILE A 4 -2.66 -3.63 -21.69
N VAL A 5 -3.66 -3.23 -20.92
CA VAL A 5 -4.48 -2.04 -21.18
C VAL A 5 -3.58 -0.82 -21.03
N LYS A 6 -3.18 -0.17 -22.13
CA LYS A 6 -2.35 1.02 -22.07
C LYS A 6 -3.20 2.24 -21.76
N THR A 7 -2.94 2.89 -20.63
CA THR A 7 -3.47 4.22 -20.35
C THR A 7 -2.90 5.22 -21.35
N THR A 8 -3.73 6.09 -21.92
CA THR A 8 -3.30 7.11 -22.87
C THR A 8 -3.47 8.51 -22.27
N ASN A 9 -2.50 9.39 -22.56
CA ASN A 9 -2.63 10.81 -22.23
C ASN A 9 -3.64 11.50 -23.18
N THR A 10 -3.95 12.78 -22.91
CA THR A 10 -4.82 13.62 -23.75
C THR A 10 -4.38 13.71 -25.23
N ALA A 11 -3.16 13.31 -25.55
CA ALA A 11 -2.60 13.24 -26.91
C ALA A 11 -2.60 11.81 -27.49
N GLY A 12 -3.28 10.84 -26.85
CA GLY A 12 -3.38 9.44 -27.32
C GLY A 12 -2.08 8.62 -27.22
N ARG A 13 -1.06 9.12 -26.49
CA ARG A 13 0.18 8.36 -26.27
C ARG A 13 0.01 7.43 -25.05
N ALA A 14 0.38 6.16 -25.23
CA ALA A 14 0.49 5.21 -24.11
C ALA A 14 1.50 5.75 -23.07
N MET A 15 1.07 5.79 -21.81
CA MET A 15 1.93 6.16 -20.69
C MET A 15 2.29 4.88 -19.93
N ASP A 16 3.57 4.68 -19.65
CA ASP A 16 3.97 3.62 -18.74
C ASP A 16 3.57 4.01 -17.32
N PRO A 17 2.82 3.18 -16.58
CA PRO A 17 2.41 3.53 -15.23
C PRO A 17 3.63 3.63 -14.30
N PRO A 18 3.53 4.34 -13.15
CA PRO A 18 4.52 4.23 -12.09
C PRO A 18 4.72 2.76 -11.71
N ARG A 19 5.96 2.37 -11.49
CA ARG A 19 6.29 1.00 -11.08
C ARG A 19 5.63 0.61 -9.75
N HIS A 20 5.59 1.57 -8.82
CA HIS A 20 5.00 1.40 -7.49
C HIS A 20 4.06 2.57 -7.17
N ILE A 21 2.81 2.26 -6.88
CA ILE A 21 1.79 3.21 -6.43
C ILE A 21 1.43 2.88 -4.97
N ALA A 22 1.34 3.90 -4.11
CA ALA A 22 0.87 3.74 -2.74
C ALA A 22 -0.40 4.54 -2.50
N ILE A 23 -1.40 3.97 -1.80
CA ILE A 23 -2.72 4.59 -1.62
C ILE A 23 -3.14 4.60 -0.16
N ILE A 24 -3.52 5.78 0.34
CA ILE A 24 -4.19 5.92 1.63
C ILE A 24 -5.69 5.82 1.39
N MET A 25 -6.30 4.70 1.73
CA MET A 25 -7.73 4.39 1.47
C MET A 25 -8.67 5.17 2.41
N ASP A 26 -8.68 6.51 2.28
CA ASP A 26 -9.42 7.40 3.18
C ASP A 26 -10.82 7.77 2.64
N GLY A 27 -11.74 8.06 3.55
CA GLY A 27 -13.10 8.52 3.24
C GLY A 27 -14.21 7.49 3.42
N ASN A 28 -13.92 6.24 3.76
CA ASN A 28 -14.91 5.16 3.94
C ASN A 28 -16.05 5.56 4.89
N GLY A 29 -15.71 6.09 6.06
CA GLY A 29 -16.71 6.51 7.05
C GLY A 29 -17.54 7.70 6.60
N ARG A 30 -16.91 8.69 5.96
CA ARG A 30 -17.60 9.87 5.41
C ARG A 30 -18.55 9.49 4.26
N TRP A 31 -18.12 8.56 3.42
CA TRP A 31 -18.95 8.01 2.35
C TRP A 31 -20.24 7.36 2.87
N ALA A 32 -20.13 6.52 3.89
CA ALA A 32 -21.27 5.90 4.54
C ALA A 32 -22.19 6.93 5.20
N GLN A 33 -21.63 7.88 5.94
CA GLN A 33 -22.38 8.94 6.62
C GLN A 33 -23.18 9.81 5.64
N LYS A 34 -22.60 10.20 4.49
CA LYS A 34 -23.30 10.95 3.44
C LYS A 34 -24.52 10.20 2.87
N ARG A 35 -24.58 8.85 3.05
CA ARG A 35 -25.66 7.97 2.56
C ARG A 35 -26.57 7.46 3.67
N GLY A 36 -26.42 7.98 4.91
CA GLY A 36 -27.20 7.50 6.06
C GLY A 36 -26.89 6.05 6.45
N LEU A 37 -25.72 5.53 6.06
CA LEU A 37 -25.31 4.15 6.31
C LEU A 37 -24.34 4.06 7.51
N PRO A 38 -24.28 2.91 8.18
CA PRO A 38 -23.27 2.68 9.20
C PRO A 38 -21.84 2.70 8.59
N ARG A 39 -20.84 3.13 9.37
CA ARG A 39 -19.43 3.22 8.92
C ARG A 39 -18.90 1.91 8.34
N THR A 40 -19.37 0.78 8.85
CA THR A 40 -19.01 -0.57 8.39
C THR A 40 -19.40 -0.82 6.92
N ALA A 41 -20.50 -0.23 6.45
CA ALA A 41 -20.88 -0.29 5.03
C ALA A 41 -19.87 0.45 4.14
N GLY A 42 -19.33 1.57 4.63
CA GLY A 42 -18.24 2.28 3.94
C GLY A 42 -16.96 1.46 3.83
N HIS A 43 -16.58 0.76 4.90
CA HIS A 43 -15.41 -0.14 4.87
C HIS A 43 -15.62 -1.31 3.89
N LYS A 44 -16.82 -1.87 3.84
CA LYS A 44 -17.16 -2.92 2.85
C LYS A 44 -17.03 -2.37 1.41
N ALA A 45 -17.64 -1.22 1.12
CA ALA A 45 -17.53 -0.58 -0.20
C ALA A 45 -16.07 -0.25 -0.55
N GLY A 46 -15.27 0.27 0.42
CA GLY A 46 -13.86 0.55 0.21
C GLY A 46 -13.00 -0.69 -0.07
N ALA A 47 -13.37 -1.83 0.49
CA ALA A 47 -12.69 -3.09 0.21
C ALA A 47 -13.01 -3.61 -1.22
N GLU A 48 -14.24 -3.43 -1.71
CA GLU A 48 -14.59 -3.72 -3.11
C GLU A 48 -13.83 -2.79 -4.07
N THR A 49 -13.71 -1.50 -3.72
CA THR A 49 -12.89 -0.54 -4.47
C THR A 49 -11.43 -0.98 -4.52
N PHE A 50 -10.84 -1.43 -3.40
CA PHE A 50 -9.47 -1.94 -3.39
C PHE A 50 -9.30 -3.09 -4.39
N ARG A 51 -10.19 -4.08 -4.39
CA ARG A 51 -10.12 -5.21 -5.33
C ARG A 51 -10.14 -4.74 -6.78
N ARG A 52 -11.05 -3.83 -7.12
CA ARG A 52 -11.19 -3.27 -8.47
C ARG A 52 -9.93 -2.51 -8.89
N ILE A 53 -9.42 -1.63 -8.03
CA ILE A 53 -8.23 -0.82 -8.31
C ILE A 53 -6.96 -1.68 -8.36
N ALA A 54 -6.82 -2.71 -7.50
CA ALA A 54 -5.70 -3.64 -7.56
C ALA A 54 -5.69 -4.43 -8.88
N THR A 55 -6.86 -4.91 -9.31
CA THR A 55 -7.00 -5.58 -10.62
C THR A 55 -6.66 -4.63 -11.76
N TYR A 56 -7.11 -3.37 -11.70
CA TYR A 56 -6.78 -2.38 -12.72
C TYR A 56 -5.29 -2.05 -12.74
N CYS A 57 -4.65 -1.81 -11.59
CA CYS A 57 -3.20 -1.60 -11.47
C CYS A 57 -2.41 -2.74 -12.14
N LYS A 58 -2.76 -3.99 -11.84
CA LYS A 58 -2.17 -5.16 -12.47
C LYS A 58 -2.32 -5.11 -14.00
N ASN A 59 -3.52 -4.84 -14.49
CA ASN A 59 -3.83 -4.85 -15.94
C ASN A 59 -3.11 -3.75 -16.72
N ILE A 60 -2.82 -2.60 -16.09
CA ILE A 60 -2.08 -1.51 -16.73
C ILE A 60 -0.55 -1.64 -16.58
N GLY A 61 -0.05 -2.66 -15.85
CA GLY A 61 1.37 -2.95 -15.71
C GLY A 61 2.06 -2.32 -14.50
N VAL A 62 1.32 -1.82 -13.50
CA VAL A 62 1.88 -1.49 -12.17
C VAL A 62 2.43 -2.78 -11.57
N GLN A 63 3.65 -2.73 -11.01
CA GLN A 63 4.26 -3.90 -10.39
C GLN A 63 3.94 -4.01 -8.90
N TYR A 64 3.89 -2.88 -8.19
CA TYR A 64 3.65 -2.83 -6.75
C TYR A 64 2.51 -1.87 -6.42
N LEU A 65 1.58 -2.33 -5.60
CA LEU A 65 0.53 -1.49 -5.02
C LEU A 65 0.57 -1.60 -3.50
N THR A 66 0.93 -0.53 -2.79
CA THR A 66 0.88 -0.50 -1.33
C THR A 66 -0.35 0.25 -0.84
N VAL A 67 -1.12 -0.36 0.07
CA VAL A 67 -2.35 0.26 0.59
C VAL A 67 -2.35 0.37 2.11
N TYR A 68 -2.87 1.49 2.62
CA TYR A 68 -3.02 1.71 4.05
C TYR A 68 -4.36 1.18 4.52
N ALA A 69 -4.37 -0.09 4.97
CA ALA A 69 -5.59 -0.77 5.40
C ALA A 69 -5.95 -0.47 6.86
N PHE A 70 -4.96 -0.48 7.78
CA PHE A 70 -5.18 -0.24 9.20
C PHE A 70 -3.93 0.35 9.86
N SER A 71 -4.04 1.58 10.37
CA SER A 71 -2.93 2.24 11.06
C SER A 71 -2.89 1.90 12.56
N THR A 72 -1.72 2.10 13.18
CA THR A 72 -1.55 1.98 14.65
C THR A 72 -2.51 2.87 15.42
N GLU A 73 -2.90 4.02 14.88
CA GLU A 73 -3.85 4.95 15.49
C GLU A 73 -5.31 4.47 15.41
N ASN A 74 -5.62 3.53 14.51
CA ASN A 74 -6.99 3.04 14.32
C ASN A 74 -7.50 2.17 15.46
N TRP A 75 -6.63 1.66 16.32
CA TRP A 75 -7.04 0.98 17.56
C TRP A 75 -7.86 1.87 18.50
N LYS A 76 -7.78 3.19 18.36
CA LYS A 76 -8.60 4.16 19.10
C LYS A 76 -10.05 4.25 18.63
N ARG A 77 -10.42 3.56 17.55
CA ARG A 77 -11.80 3.48 17.05
C ARG A 77 -12.65 2.60 17.95
N SER A 78 -13.97 2.64 17.77
CA SER A 78 -14.86 1.75 18.50
C SER A 78 -14.54 0.28 18.21
N GLU A 79 -14.69 -0.58 19.22
CA GLU A 79 -14.47 -2.02 19.10
C GLU A 79 -15.25 -2.65 17.93
N GLY A 80 -16.51 -2.20 17.72
CA GLY A 80 -17.33 -2.66 16.62
C GLY A 80 -16.77 -2.28 15.24
N GLU A 81 -16.17 -1.09 15.09
CA GLU A 81 -15.53 -0.68 13.83
C GLU A 81 -14.25 -1.48 13.59
N VAL A 82 -13.40 -1.64 14.62
CA VAL A 82 -12.18 -2.45 14.55
C VAL A 82 -12.50 -3.90 14.18
N SER A 83 -13.46 -4.52 14.88
CA SER A 83 -13.90 -5.90 14.63
C SER A 83 -14.43 -6.08 13.20
N ALA A 84 -15.20 -5.11 12.68
CA ALA A 84 -15.69 -5.16 11.31
C ALA A 84 -14.56 -5.07 10.28
N ILE A 85 -13.55 -4.22 10.49
CA ILE A 85 -12.38 -4.11 9.60
C ILE A 85 -11.58 -5.42 9.61
N MET A 86 -11.31 -5.98 10.80
CA MET A 86 -10.57 -7.25 10.93
C MET A 86 -11.35 -8.42 10.31
N GLY A 87 -12.67 -8.45 10.45
CA GLY A 87 -13.54 -9.44 9.82
C GLY A 87 -13.56 -9.34 8.28
N LEU A 88 -13.53 -8.12 7.73
CA LEU A 88 -13.36 -7.91 6.29
C LEU A 88 -12.02 -8.41 5.81
N LEU A 89 -10.93 -8.05 6.50
CA LEU A 89 -9.59 -8.48 6.17
C LEU A 89 -9.49 -10.02 6.17
N LYS A 90 -9.98 -10.68 7.22
CA LYS A 90 -10.01 -12.14 7.30
C LYS A 90 -10.69 -12.76 6.07
N ARG A 91 -11.86 -12.28 5.69
CA ARG A 91 -12.59 -12.79 4.53
C ARG A 91 -11.78 -12.62 3.24
N TYR A 92 -11.16 -11.46 3.04
CA TYR A 92 -10.36 -11.22 1.83
C TYR A 92 -9.08 -12.04 1.80
N LEU A 93 -8.46 -12.32 2.95
CA LEU A 93 -7.29 -13.21 3.01
C LEU A 93 -7.67 -14.67 2.69
N LEU A 94 -8.80 -15.16 3.20
CA LEU A 94 -9.29 -16.50 2.84
C LEU A 94 -9.53 -16.61 1.32
N GLU A 95 -10.19 -15.61 0.71
CA GLU A 95 -10.38 -15.59 -0.73
C GLU A 95 -9.04 -15.47 -1.50
N ALA A 96 -8.08 -14.72 -0.96
CA ALA A 96 -6.77 -14.56 -1.59
C ALA A 96 -5.98 -15.87 -1.61
N VAL A 97 -5.92 -16.62 -0.52
CA VAL A 97 -5.27 -17.95 -0.44
C VAL A 97 -5.75 -18.86 -1.56
N ASP A 98 -7.06 -18.83 -1.88
CA ASP A 98 -7.65 -19.67 -2.92
C ASP A 98 -7.34 -19.21 -4.36
N THR A 99 -6.96 -17.95 -4.56
CA THR A 99 -6.91 -17.36 -5.91
C THR A 99 -5.55 -16.78 -6.31
N MET A 100 -4.64 -16.53 -5.38
CA MET A 100 -3.36 -15.85 -5.62
C MET A 100 -2.53 -16.50 -6.72
N GLU A 101 -2.38 -17.83 -6.69
CA GLU A 101 -1.60 -18.58 -7.68
C GLU A 101 -2.22 -18.44 -9.07
N LYS A 102 -3.52 -18.65 -9.18
CA LYS A 102 -4.26 -18.53 -10.44
C LYS A 102 -4.22 -17.13 -11.01
N ASP A 103 -4.34 -16.14 -10.13
CA ASP A 103 -4.42 -14.73 -10.52
C ASP A 103 -3.03 -14.10 -10.64
N HIS A 104 -1.94 -14.81 -10.36
CA HIS A 104 -0.59 -14.27 -10.37
C HIS A 104 -0.50 -12.97 -9.55
N ILE A 105 -0.98 -12.99 -8.32
CA ILE A 105 -0.96 -11.88 -7.37
C ILE A 105 -0.17 -12.31 -6.14
N ARG A 106 0.88 -11.56 -5.83
CA ARG A 106 1.65 -11.70 -4.59
C ARG A 106 1.06 -10.77 -3.54
N LEU A 107 0.97 -11.24 -2.30
CA LEU A 107 0.59 -10.41 -1.15
C LEU A 107 1.75 -10.31 -0.17
N HIS A 108 1.90 -9.14 0.43
CA HIS A 108 2.87 -8.92 1.50
C HIS A 108 2.30 -7.94 2.54
N PHE A 109 2.72 -8.09 3.81
CA PHE A 109 2.21 -7.28 4.92
C PHE A 109 3.29 -6.41 5.52
N PHE A 110 2.98 -5.12 5.71
CA PHE A 110 3.79 -4.18 6.47
C PHE A 110 3.10 -3.91 7.80
N GLY A 111 3.86 -3.85 8.88
CA GLY A 111 3.39 -3.49 10.21
C GLY A 111 3.70 -4.53 11.26
N ASP A 112 3.45 -4.17 12.51
CA ASP A 112 3.60 -5.08 13.64
C ASP A 112 2.38 -6.01 13.76
N MET A 113 2.59 -7.27 13.42
CA MET A 113 1.53 -8.29 13.48
C MET A 113 1.28 -8.83 14.91
N THR A 114 2.08 -8.43 15.91
CA THR A 114 1.97 -8.95 17.29
C THR A 114 0.57 -8.76 17.91
N PRO A 115 -0.09 -7.59 17.81
CA PRO A 115 -1.43 -7.39 18.37
C PRO A 115 -2.56 -7.95 17.50
N ILE A 116 -2.25 -8.46 16.30
CA ILE A 116 -3.25 -9.05 15.40
C ILE A 116 -3.60 -10.47 15.88
N SER A 117 -4.86 -10.88 15.71
CA SER A 117 -5.32 -12.19 16.15
C SER A 117 -4.48 -13.33 15.55
N PRO A 118 -4.27 -14.45 16.32
CA PRO A 118 -3.48 -15.58 15.82
C PRO A 118 -3.98 -16.12 14.48
N GLU A 119 -5.29 -16.13 14.26
CA GLU A 119 -5.91 -16.59 13.03
C GLU A 119 -5.55 -15.71 11.83
N LEU A 120 -5.66 -14.38 11.97
CA LEU A 120 -5.28 -13.44 10.90
C LEU A 120 -3.77 -13.48 10.62
N ARG A 121 -2.94 -13.66 11.67
CA ARG A 121 -1.50 -13.83 11.49
C ARG A 121 -1.17 -15.10 10.70
N ALA A 122 -1.86 -16.20 10.97
CA ALA A 122 -1.68 -17.45 10.25
C ALA A 122 -2.03 -17.31 8.76
N LEU A 123 -3.17 -16.65 8.46
CA LEU A 123 -3.56 -16.37 7.07
C LEU A 123 -2.57 -15.43 6.36
N ALA A 124 -2.08 -14.39 7.04
CA ALA A 124 -1.07 -13.50 6.46
C ALA A 124 0.24 -14.26 6.17
N HIS A 125 0.67 -15.14 7.06
CA HIS A 125 1.85 -15.99 6.85
C HIS A 125 1.64 -16.94 5.66
N GLU A 126 0.49 -17.58 5.56
CA GLU A 126 0.14 -18.46 4.44
C GLU A 126 0.18 -17.71 3.09
N THR A 127 -0.34 -16.47 3.03
CA THR A 127 -0.25 -15.67 1.81
C THR A 127 1.19 -15.25 1.49
N ASP A 128 2.03 -14.98 2.50
CA ASP A 128 3.47 -14.73 2.28
C ASP A 128 4.18 -15.98 1.74
N GLU A 129 3.87 -17.19 2.25
CA GLU A 129 4.42 -18.44 1.75
C GLU A 129 4.02 -18.70 0.29
N ILE A 130 2.74 -18.54 -0.07
CA ILE A 130 2.28 -18.66 -1.45
C ILE A 130 3.01 -17.64 -2.33
N SER A 131 3.12 -16.38 -1.88
CA SER A 131 3.80 -15.31 -2.61
C SER A 131 5.28 -15.61 -2.88
N ALA A 132 5.95 -16.32 -1.98
CA ALA A 132 7.36 -16.70 -2.13
C ALA A 132 7.59 -17.70 -3.29
N HIS A 133 6.56 -18.46 -3.68
CA HIS A 133 6.61 -19.42 -4.79
C HIS A 133 6.17 -18.80 -6.13
N LEU A 134 5.58 -17.61 -6.12
CA LEU A 134 5.18 -16.92 -7.34
C LEU A 134 6.35 -16.16 -7.97
N PRO A 135 6.38 -15.97 -9.31
CA PRO A 135 7.43 -15.23 -10.00
C PRO A 135 7.60 -13.81 -9.45
N GLU A 136 8.84 -13.35 -9.31
CA GLU A 136 9.14 -11.98 -8.84
C GLU A 136 8.56 -10.87 -9.73
N GLY A 137 8.30 -11.18 -11.02
CA GLY A 137 7.68 -10.25 -11.96
C GLY A 137 6.16 -10.13 -11.85
N ASP A 138 5.51 -10.97 -11.02
CA ASP A 138 4.07 -10.91 -10.80
C ASP A 138 3.68 -9.66 -10.00
N PHE A 139 2.46 -9.18 -10.22
CA PHE A 139 1.92 -8.04 -9.48
C PHE A 139 1.90 -8.31 -7.98
N GLN A 140 2.42 -7.38 -7.19
CA GLN A 140 2.46 -7.48 -5.74
C GLN A 140 1.62 -6.39 -5.06
N ALA A 141 0.66 -6.81 -4.23
CA ALA A 141 -0.07 -5.92 -3.34
C ALA A 141 0.50 -6.00 -1.92
N ASN A 142 0.91 -4.84 -1.38
CA ASN A 142 1.42 -4.70 -0.02
C ASN A 142 0.32 -4.09 0.84
N VAL A 143 -0.03 -4.74 1.94
CA VAL A 143 -1.11 -4.31 2.84
C VAL A 143 -0.50 -3.82 4.15
N CYS A 144 -0.58 -2.52 4.40
CA CYS A 144 -0.17 -1.94 5.68
C CYS A 144 -1.23 -2.22 6.74
N LEU A 145 -0.93 -3.16 7.64
CA LEU A 145 -1.80 -3.62 8.73
C LEU A 145 -1.14 -3.39 10.08
N ASN A 146 -1.82 -2.70 10.98
CA ASN A 146 -1.24 -2.21 12.23
C ASN A 146 0.11 -1.52 11.98
N TYR A 147 0.11 -0.68 10.95
CA TYR A 147 1.30 -0.02 10.43
C TYR A 147 1.33 1.46 10.86
N GLY A 148 2.53 1.96 11.02
CA GLY A 148 2.84 3.38 11.14
C GLY A 148 4.31 3.61 10.85
N GLY A 149 4.67 4.56 10.00
CA GLY A 149 6.05 4.79 9.57
C GLY A 149 7.01 5.10 10.73
N ARG A 150 6.54 5.80 11.78
CA ARG A 150 7.36 6.02 12.98
C ARG A 150 7.62 4.72 13.74
N ASP A 151 6.61 3.86 13.86
CA ASP A 151 6.76 2.55 14.50
C ASP A 151 7.70 1.65 13.68
N GLU A 152 7.52 1.60 12.37
CA GLU A 152 8.40 0.84 11.47
C GLU A 152 9.86 1.27 11.61
N ILE A 153 10.14 2.59 11.57
CA ILE A 153 11.49 3.14 11.76
C ILE A 153 12.07 2.70 13.12
N LEU A 154 11.29 2.81 14.20
CA LEU A 154 11.76 2.40 15.53
C LEU A 154 12.02 0.89 15.61
N ARG A 155 11.20 0.05 14.95
CA ARG A 155 11.43 -1.40 14.86
C ARG A 155 12.70 -1.71 14.08
N ALA A 156 12.93 -1.03 12.96
CA ALA A 156 14.15 -1.15 12.16
C ALA A 156 15.40 -0.76 12.97
N VAL A 157 15.38 0.38 13.67
CA VAL A 157 16.48 0.84 14.52
C VAL A 157 16.79 -0.17 15.63
N ARG A 158 15.75 -0.73 16.29
CA ARG A 158 15.95 -1.73 17.35
C ARG A 158 16.60 -3.01 16.82
N ARG A 159 16.20 -3.48 15.61
CA ARG A 159 16.83 -4.65 14.97
C ARG A 159 18.28 -4.37 14.63
N PHE A 160 18.60 -3.24 14.03
CA PHE A 160 19.98 -2.85 13.73
C PHE A 160 20.83 -2.73 14.99
N ALA A 161 20.29 -2.10 16.06
CA ALA A 161 21.00 -2.00 17.34
C ALA A 161 21.26 -3.38 17.99
N ALA A 162 20.35 -4.33 17.84
CA ALA A 162 20.53 -5.71 18.31
C ALA A 162 21.67 -6.41 17.54
N ASP A 163 21.73 -6.26 16.20
CA ASP A 163 22.82 -6.81 15.38
C ASP A 163 24.16 -6.20 15.73
N CYS A 164 24.21 -4.88 16.03
CA CYS A 164 25.42 -4.24 16.54
C CYS A 164 25.86 -4.81 17.90
N ALA A 165 24.90 -5.03 18.81
CA ALA A 165 25.20 -5.62 20.12
C ALA A 165 25.67 -7.08 20.00
N ALA A 166 25.20 -7.82 19.01
CA ALA A 166 25.65 -9.18 18.69
C ALA A 166 27.00 -9.22 17.96
N GLY A 167 27.54 -8.07 17.55
CA GLY A 167 28.79 -7.98 16.78
C GLY A 167 28.64 -8.33 15.29
N GLU A 168 27.42 -8.46 14.79
CA GLU A 168 27.12 -8.77 13.38
C GLU A 168 27.24 -7.53 12.48
N LYS A 169 27.02 -6.35 13.04
CA LYS A 169 27.11 -5.04 12.38
C LYS A 169 27.85 -4.05 13.27
N LYS A 170 28.30 -2.95 12.66
CA LYS A 170 28.86 -1.79 13.37
C LYS A 170 28.01 -0.55 13.08
N PRO A 171 27.96 0.43 13.99
CA PRO A 171 27.22 1.67 13.75
C PRO A 171 27.65 2.38 12.45
N GLU A 172 28.92 2.29 12.07
CA GLU A 172 29.50 2.90 10.88
C GLU A 172 29.05 2.23 9.57
N ASP A 173 28.50 1.01 9.64
CA ASP A 173 27.99 0.29 8.47
C ASP A 173 26.64 0.85 8.01
N LEU A 174 25.95 1.66 8.87
CA LEU A 174 24.61 2.15 8.60
C LEU A 174 24.62 3.21 7.50
N ASP A 175 24.07 2.84 6.35
CA ASP A 175 23.73 3.73 5.25
C ASP A 175 22.24 3.57 4.87
N ASP A 176 21.77 4.34 3.89
CA ASP A 176 20.37 4.32 3.44
C ASP A 176 19.94 2.92 2.94
N ALA A 177 20.82 2.20 2.24
CA ALA A 177 20.54 0.89 1.70
C ALA A 177 20.43 -0.17 2.81
N LEU A 178 21.40 -0.16 3.75
CA LEU A 178 21.36 -1.06 4.90
C LEU A 178 20.15 -0.78 5.79
N PHE A 179 19.85 0.50 6.06
CA PHE A 179 18.65 0.85 6.85
C PHE A 179 17.36 0.38 6.17
N SER A 180 17.24 0.60 4.86
CA SER A 180 16.06 0.14 4.09
C SER A 180 15.90 -1.39 4.15
N SER A 181 16.98 -2.16 4.30
CA SER A 181 16.91 -3.63 4.47
C SER A 181 16.28 -4.07 5.79
N TYR A 182 16.20 -3.19 6.79
CA TYR A 182 15.52 -3.42 8.07
C TYR A 182 14.06 -3.00 8.07
N LEU A 183 13.58 -2.31 7.05
CA LEU A 183 12.18 -1.90 6.93
C LEU A 183 11.28 -3.06 6.49
N ASP A 184 9.98 -2.91 6.69
CA ASP A 184 8.99 -3.90 6.25
C ASP A 184 8.93 -3.98 4.71
N SER A 185 9.30 -2.88 4.04
CA SER A 185 9.38 -2.76 2.59
C SER A 185 10.68 -3.28 1.96
N ARG A 186 11.52 -3.99 2.72
CA ARG A 186 12.79 -4.52 2.20
C ARG A 186 12.62 -5.28 0.89
N GLY A 187 13.46 -4.98 -0.10
CA GLY A 187 13.41 -5.61 -1.43
C GLY A 187 12.30 -5.07 -2.35
N ILE A 188 11.45 -4.16 -1.87
CA ILE A 188 10.40 -3.51 -2.64
C ILE A 188 10.87 -2.08 -2.95
N PRO A 189 10.79 -1.61 -4.21
CA PRO A 189 11.17 -0.25 -4.55
C PRO A 189 10.26 0.77 -3.85
N ASP A 190 10.78 1.96 -3.56
CA ASP A 190 9.99 3.05 -3.01
C ASP A 190 8.84 3.44 -3.95
N PRO A 191 7.68 3.90 -3.42
CA PRO A 191 6.57 4.34 -4.25
C PRO A 191 6.94 5.60 -5.03
N GLU A 192 6.68 5.59 -6.33
CA GLU A 192 6.87 6.75 -7.19
C GLU A 192 5.69 7.72 -7.08
N LEU A 193 4.50 7.20 -6.79
CA LEU A 193 3.26 7.97 -6.65
C LEU A 193 2.51 7.56 -5.38
N ILE A 194 2.20 8.55 -4.53
CA ILE A 194 1.32 8.38 -3.37
C ILE A 194 0.01 9.08 -3.63
N ILE A 195 -1.10 8.35 -3.50
CA ILE A 195 -2.45 8.86 -3.73
C ILE A 195 -3.19 8.93 -2.39
N ARG A 196 -3.81 10.09 -2.12
CA ARG A 196 -4.72 10.21 -0.99
C ARG A 196 -6.04 10.84 -1.42
N PRO A 197 -7.13 10.03 -1.46
CA PRO A 197 -8.51 10.47 -1.59
C PRO A 197 -8.99 11.29 -0.40
N SER A 198 -10.19 11.89 -0.55
CA SER A 198 -10.99 12.49 0.52
C SER A 198 -10.62 13.92 0.95
N GLY A 199 -9.82 14.66 0.15
CA GLY A 199 -9.50 16.05 0.39
C GLY A 199 -8.50 16.33 1.52
N GLU A 200 -7.86 15.29 2.05
CA GLU A 200 -6.90 15.41 3.16
C GLU A 200 -5.46 15.53 2.65
N LEU A 201 -4.75 16.59 3.07
CA LEU A 201 -3.42 16.95 2.58
C LEU A 201 -2.30 16.57 3.57
N ARG A 202 -2.30 15.34 4.05
CA ARG A 202 -1.30 14.81 5.00
C ARG A 202 -1.06 13.32 4.77
N LEU A 203 0.11 12.81 5.20
CA LEU A 203 0.49 11.40 5.09
C LEU A 203 -0.07 10.51 6.19
N SER A 204 -0.42 11.07 7.33
CA SER A 204 -0.93 10.31 8.49
C SER A 204 -0.04 9.13 8.88
N ASN A 205 1.28 9.37 8.98
CA ASN A 205 2.26 8.36 9.38
C ASN A 205 2.41 7.18 8.39
N PHE A 206 2.06 7.38 7.11
CA PHE A 206 2.17 6.37 6.05
C PHE A 206 3.51 6.50 5.33
N LEU A 207 4.26 5.40 5.21
CA LEU A 207 5.49 5.23 4.43
C LEU A 207 6.49 6.39 4.56
N LEU A 208 6.79 6.85 5.81
CA LEU A 208 7.56 8.06 6.04
C LEU A 208 8.99 8.01 5.49
N TRP A 209 9.64 6.85 5.50
CA TRP A 209 10.96 6.66 4.91
C TRP A 209 10.87 6.59 3.39
N GLN A 210 9.99 5.74 2.91
CA GLN A 210 9.86 5.38 1.51
C GLN A 210 9.31 6.51 0.63
N CYS A 211 8.63 7.51 1.21
CA CYS A 211 8.03 8.61 0.46
C CYS A 211 9.00 9.76 0.13
N ALA A 212 10.28 9.64 0.45
CA ALA A 212 11.26 10.73 0.35
C ALA A 212 11.33 11.39 -1.03
N TYR A 213 11.10 10.64 -2.10
CA TYR A 213 11.09 11.13 -3.49
C TYR A 213 9.79 10.80 -4.24
N SER A 214 8.73 10.46 -3.52
CA SER A 214 7.42 10.20 -4.12
C SER A 214 6.75 11.47 -4.60
N GLU A 215 6.03 11.38 -5.71
CA GLU A 215 5.06 12.40 -6.10
C GLU A 215 3.73 12.16 -5.38
N PHE A 216 3.00 13.23 -5.08
CA PHE A 216 1.73 13.14 -4.36
C PHE A 216 0.57 13.56 -5.25
N TYR A 217 -0.51 12.79 -5.20
CA TYR A 217 -1.80 13.14 -5.79
C TYR A 217 -2.89 13.14 -4.72
N PHE A 218 -3.52 14.29 -4.52
CA PHE A 218 -4.62 14.48 -3.58
C PHE A 218 -5.90 14.75 -4.36
N THR A 219 -7.01 14.12 -3.94
CA THR A 219 -8.32 14.30 -4.57
C THR A 219 -9.43 14.35 -3.53
N ASP A 220 -10.50 15.09 -3.82
CA ASP A 220 -11.69 15.19 -2.97
C ASP A 220 -12.60 13.97 -3.06
N VAL A 221 -12.38 13.09 -4.05
CA VAL A 221 -13.12 11.84 -4.20
C VAL A 221 -12.95 10.98 -2.96
N LEU A 222 -14.03 10.44 -2.40
CA LEU A 222 -13.96 9.51 -1.27
C LEU A 222 -13.54 8.12 -1.77
N TRP A 223 -12.75 7.38 -0.99
CA TRP A 223 -12.21 6.11 -1.44
C TRP A 223 -13.23 5.12 -2.03
N PRO A 224 -14.45 4.91 -1.47
CA PRO A 224 -15.42 4.03 -2.10
C PRO A 224 -15.91 4.47 -3.49
N ASP A 225 -15.81 5.76 -3.82
CA ASP A 225 -16.17 6.32 -5.13
C ASP A 225 -14.95 6.50 -6.06
N PHE A 226 -13.74 6.13 -5.60
CA PHE A 226 -12.50 6.19 -6.39
C PHE A 226 -12.54 5.10 -7.46
N ASP A 227 -12.47 5.49 -8.72
CA ASP A 227 -12.56 4.61 -9.88
C ASP A 227 -11.26 4.58 -10.70
N GLU A 228 -11.26 3.79 -11.76
CA GLU A 228 -10.15 3.66 -12.70
C GLU A 228 -9.84 5.00 -13.38
N ALA A 229 -10.87 5.79 -13.70
CA ALA A 229 -10.68 7.09 -14.33
C ALA A 229 -9.98 8.08 -13.37
N GLU A 230 -10.23 7.99 -12.05
CA GLU A 230 -9.52 8.80 -11.06
C GLU A 230 -8.06 8.35 -10.93
N LEU A 231 -7.79 7.05 -10.99
CA LEU A 231 -6.42 6.53 -11.01
C LEU A 231 -5.68 7.00 -12.27
N ASP A 232 -6.32 7.00 -13.44
CA ASP A 232 -5.74 7.52 -14.67
C ASP A 232 -5.40 9.01 -14.57
N ARG A 233 -6.28 9.80 -13.92
CA ARG A 233 -5.99 11.23 -13.62
C ARG A 233 -4.75 11.38 -12.72
N ALA A 234 -4.61 10.53 -11.71
CA ALA A 234 -3.44 10.55 -10.83
C ALA A 234 -2.16 10.19 -11.59
N ILE A 235 -2.19 9.17 -12.45
CA ILE A 235 -1.06 8.76 -13.30
C ILE A 235 -0.73 9.86 -14.31
N ALA A 236 -1.72 10.50 -14.92
CA ALA A 236 -1.50 11.63 -15.83
C ALA A 236 -0.86 12.83 -15.12
N ALA A 237 -1.31 13.14 -13.90
CA ALA A 237 -0.71 14.20 -13.07
C ALA A 237 0.74 13.88 -12.69
N TYR A 238 1.07 12.63 -12.40
CA TYR A 238 2.43 12.16 -12.16
C TYR A 238 3.33 12.41 -13.39
N HIS A 239 2.89 12.05 -14.57
CA HIS A 239 3.66 12.26 -15.81
C HIS A 239 3.80 13.73 -16.23
N ALA A 240 2.86 14.57 -15.83
CA ALA A 240 2.93 16.00 -16.12
C ALA A 240 4.00 16.74 -15.29
N ARG A 241 4.57 16.08 -14.26
CA ARG A 241 5.59 16.67 -13.40
C ARG A 241 6.99 16.48 -13.93
N ASP A 242 7.84 17.51 -13.77
CA ASP A 242 9.26 17.44 -14.13
C ASP A 242 10.07 16.97 -12.91
N ARG A 243 10.35 15.67 -12.85
CA ARG A 243 11.12 15.04 -11.75
C ARG A 243 12.60 15.39 -11.87
N ARG A 244 13.10 16.24 -10.98
CA ARG A 244 14.48 16.78 -11.06
C ARG A 244 15.50 16.07 -10.18
N PHE A 245 15.09 15.28 -9.18
CA PHE A 245 15.98 14.57 -8.23
C PHE A 245 17.19 15.40 -7.77
N GLY A 246 16.98 16.69 -7.48
CA GLY A 246 18.04 17.63 -7.09
C GLY A 246 18.96 18.12 -8.24
N GLY A 247 18.77 17.65 -9.47
CA GLY A 247 19.53 18.09 -10.64
C GLY A 247 18.94 19.36 -11.28
N VAL A 248 19.83 20.26 -11.75
CA VAL A 248 19.44 21.41 -12.57
C VAL A 248 19.57 21.05 -14.04
N LYS A 249 18.49 21.14 -14.82
CA LYS A 249 18.61 21.08 -16.29
C LYS A 249 19.48 22.26 -16.75
N LYS A 250 20.60 21.98 -17.39
CA LYS A 250 21.42 22.97 -18.08
C LYS A 250 20.69 23.41 -19.34
#